data_a629e3afc14df1bf857d721fea4fc8ea
#
_entry.id   a629e3afc14df1bf857d721fea4fc8ea
#
_cell.length_a   1.000
_cell.length_b   1.000
_cell.length_c   1.000
_cell.angle_alpha   90.00
_cell.angle_beta   90.00
_cell.angle_gamma   90.00
#
_symmetry.space_group_name_H-M   'P 1'
#
loop_
_entity.id
_entity.type
_entity.pdbx_description
1 polymer ?
#
loop_
_entity_poly.entity_id
_entity_poly.type
_entity_poly.pdbx_seq_one_letter_code
_entity_poly.pdbx_strand_id
1 'polypeptide(L)'
;EGESEVSNQWLGNINSIRGYNEVMTSPDIYSLFNNYKYLLICQTDVWIFRDDLMKWIDMGIDLVGAPGPNRNMYLHFPMKQYLQLKVKLKPANKNLHCQMFGRIGNGGFCLRKVELFKNLCIKYEQEIQLYNSLEDPLHNEDIFWALVPTELKLPTIEQAANFAFDRKLELCYKINNYTLPMAAHGYDRKHRKQFWSRFIPKEAFKKQ
;
A
#
# COMPACT_ATOMS: atom_id res chain seq x y z
N GLU A 1 12.53 -8.93 -23.48
CA GLU A 1 13.60 -7.95 -23.83
C GLU A 1 12.93 -6.72 -24.43
N GLY A 2 12.84 -5.65 -23.69
CA GLY A 2 12.26 -4.39 -24.08
C GLY A 2 12.22 -3.47 -22.85
N GLU A 3 13.40 -3.10 -22.34
CA GLU A 3 13.52 -1.98 -21.41
C GLU A 3 13.14 -0.72 -22.19
N SER A 4 11.89 -0.26 -22.04
CA SER A 4 11.56 1.09 -22.41
C SER A 4 12.16 2.01 -21.36
N GLU A 5 13.26 2.68 -21.66
CA GLU A 5 13.73 3.83 -20.89
C GLU A 5 12.61 4.88 -20.87
N VAL A 6 11.81 4.84 -19.83
CA VAL A 6 10.86 5.91 -19.50
C VAL A 6 11.74 7.10 -19.09
N SER A 7 11.87 8.09 -19.95
CA SER A 7 12.70 9.25 -19.66
C SER A 7 12.22 9.92 -18.37
N ASN A 8 13.14 10.17 -17.42
CA ASN A 8 12.87 10.81 -16.13
C ASN A 8 12.21 12.20 -16.24
N GLN A 9 12.21 12.80 -17.41
CA GLN A 9 11.57 14.09 -17.69
C GLN A 9 10.04 14.03 -17.67
N TRP A 10 9.45 12.84 -17.86
CA TRP A 10 8.00 12.68 -18.03
C TRP A 10 7.26 12.41 -16.73
N LEU A 11 7.93 11.86 -15.73
CA LEU A 11 7.32 11.46 -14.47
C LEU A 11 7.25 12.58 -13.40
N GLY A 12 7.63 13.83 -13.75
CA GLY A 12 7.66 14.91 -12.76
C GLY A 12 8.73 14.69 -11.68
N ASN A 13 8.61 15.39 -10.56
CA ASN A 13 9.59 15.30 -9.46
C ASN A 13 9.27 14.13 -8.50
N ILE A 14 9.58 12.90 -8.92
CA ILE A 14 9.40 11.69 -8.09
C ILE A 14 10.32 11.64 -6.84
N ASN A 15 11.26 12.57 -6.72
CA ASN A 15 12.18 12.63 -5.57
C ASN A 15 11.54 13.23 -4.30
N SER A 16 10.31 13.72 -4.40
CA SER A 16 9.53 14.19 -3.25
C SER A 16 8.30 13.32 -3.02
N ILE A 17 7.83 13.23 -1.78
CA ILE A 17 6.60 12.51 -1.45
C ILE A 17 5.42 13.08 -2.25
N ARG A 18 5.33 14.40 -2.37
CA ARG A 18 4.29 15.07 -3.14
C ARG A 18 4.34 14.68 -4.63
N GLY A 19 5.50 14.81 -5.25
CA GLY A 19 5.65 14.46 -6.66
C GLY A 19 5.38 12.98 -6.93
N TYR A 20 5.78 12.09 -6.01
CA TYR A 20 5.41 10.68 -6.07
C TYR A 20 3.89 10.48 -6.00
N ASN A 21 3.20 11.15 -5.06
CA ASN A 21 1.75 11.09 -4.96
C ASN A 21 1.06 11.57 -6.24
N GLU A 22 1.50 12.70 -6.79
CA GLU A 22 0.97 13.26 -8.05
C GLU A 22 1.11 12.27 -9.21
N VAL A 23 2.28 11.65 -9.37
CA VAL A 23 2.52 10.63 -10.40
C VAL A 23 1.63 9.41 -10.21
N MET A 24 1.56 8.87 -9.00
CA MET A 24 0.83 7.62 -8.70
C MET A 24 -0.70 7.78 -8.69
N THR A 25 -1.19 9.03 -8.75
CA THR A 25 -2.60 9.39 -8.92
C THR A 25 -2.91 10.02 -10.28
N SER A 26 -1.92 10.08 -11.20
CA SER A 26 -2.12 10.52 -12.57
C SER A 26 -2.56 9.36 -13.47
N PRO A 27 -3.48 9.58 -14.44
CA PRO A 27 -3.78 8.57 -15.46
C PRO A 27 -2.59 8.27 -16.38
N ASP A 28 -1.62 9.18 -16.44
CA ASP A 28 -0.47 9.10 -17.34
C ASP A 28 0.45 7.95 -17.00
N ILE A 29 0.75 7.73 -15.70
CA ILE A 29 1.59 6.59 -15.28
C ILE A 29 0.98 5.25 -15.71
N TYR A 30 -0.33 5.11 -15.58
CA TYR A 30 -1.01 3.88 -16.00
C TYR A 30 -1.08 3.75 -17.53
N SER A 31 -1.12 4.87 -18.26
CA SER A 31 -1.11 4.89 -19.72
C SER A 31 0.19 4.36 -20.31
N LEU A 32 1.32 4.52 -19.62
CA LEU A 32 2.60 3.93 -20.03
C LEU A 32 2.56 2.40 -20.05
N PHE A 33 1.68 1.81 -19.25
CA PHE A 33 1.54 0.36 -19.09
C PHE A 33 0.26 -0.20 -19.70
N ASN A 34 -0.34 0.48 -20.70
CA ASN A 34 -1.60 0.06 -21.34
C ASN A 34 -1.56 -1.37 -21.91
N ASN A 35 -0.38 -1.87 -22.28
CA ASN A 35 -0.21 -3.24 -22.80
C ASN A 35 -0.19 -4.30 -21.70
N TYR A 36 -0.23 -3.91 -20.43
CA TYR A 36 -0.18 -4.79 -19.29
C TYR A 36 -1.49 -4.75 -18.50
N LYS A 37 -1.91 -5.89 -18.01
CA LYS A 37 -3.14 -6.01 -17.20
C LYS A 37 -2.94 -5.46 -15.77
N TYR A 38 -1.74 -5.65 -15.24
CA TYR A 38 -1.37 -5.24 -13.88
C TYR A 38 -0.03 -4.51 -13.86
N LEU A 39 0.09 -3.57 -12.92
CA LEU A 39 1.32 -2.88 -12.56
C LEU A 39 1.70 -3.27 -11.13
N LEU A 40 2.91 -3.83 -10.96
CA LEU A 40 3.53 -4.03 -9.64
C LEU A 40 4.41 -2.84 -9.31
N ILE A 41 4.07 -2.13 -8.25
CA ILE A 41 4.92 -1.09 -7.67
C ILE A 41 5.80 -1.77 -6.63
N CYS A 42 7.12 -1.59 -6.75
CA CYS A 42 8.11 -2.18 -5.86
C CYS A 42 9.20 -1.13 -5.57
N GLN A 43 9.17 -0.55 -4.38
CA GLN A 43 10.19 0.41 -3.93
C GLN A 43 11.50 -0.30 -3.55
N THR A 44 12.60 0.45 -3.50
CA THR A 44 13.94 -0.09 -3.25
C THR A 44 14.13 -0.66 -1.83
N ASP A 45 13.27 -0.29 -0.87
CA ASP A 45 13.25 -0.82 0.50
C ASP A 45 12.31 -2.04 0.66
N VAL A 46 12.04 -2.76 -0.43
CA VAL A 46 11.27 -4.01 -0.43
C VAL A 46 12.21 -5.22 -0.45
N TRP A 47 11.90 -6.22 0.38
CA TRP A 47 12.51 -7.54 0.35
C TRP A 47 11.50 -8.58 -0.10
N ILE A 48 11.78 -9.31 -1.18
CA ILE A 48 10.90 -10.35 -1.74
C ILE A 48 11.36 -11.72 -1.21
N PHE A 49 10.47 -12.47 -0.59
CA PHE A 49 10.73 -13.81 -0.07
C PHE A 49 10.42 -14.92 -1.06
N ARG A 50 9.41 -14.70 -1.93
CA ARG A 50 8.95 -15.69 -2.92
C ARG A 50 8.23 -15.01 -4.08
N ASP A 51 8.14 -15.69 -5.20
CA ASP A 51 7.38 -15.26 -6.36
C ASP A 51 6.00 -15.92 -6.38
N ASP A 52 5.01 -15.21 -5.85
CA ASP A 52 3.60 -15.60 -5.87
C ASP A 52 2.75 -14.66 -6.75
N LEU A 53 3.38 -13.88 -7.65
CA LEU A 53 2.69 -12.79 -8.35
C LEU A 53 1.50 -13.29 -9.17
N MET A 54 1.66 -14.39 -9.89
CA MET A 54 0.58 -14.96 -10.72
C MET A 54 -0.66 -15.34 -9.91
N LYS A 55 -0.48 -15.86 -8.70
CA LYS A 55 -1.61 -16.14 -7.79
C LYS A 55 -2.51 -14.92 -7.55
N TRP A 56 -1.91 -13.74 -7.38
CA TRP A 56 -2.66 -12.49 -7.14
C TRP A 56 -3.36 -12.00 -8.41
N ILE A 57 -2.74 -12.16 -9.56
CA ILE A 57 -3.31 -11.85 -10.87
C ILE A 57 -4.53 -12.74 -11.14
N ASP A 58 -4.43 -14.04 -10.87
CA ASP A 58 -5.49 -15.02 -11.12
C ASP A 58 -6.71 -14.82 -10.20
N MET A 59 -6.51 -14.28 -8.99
CA MET A 59 -7.61 -13.88 -8.10
C MET A 59 -8.45 -12.73 -8.67
N GLY A 60 -7.96 -12.03 -9.69
CA GLY A 60 -8.67 -10.92 -10.35
C GLY A 60 -8.93 -9.73 -9.42
N ILE A 61 -8.06 -9.49 -8.44
CA ILE A 61 -8.14 -8.37 -7.49
C ILE A 61 -7.76 -7.08 -8.20
N ASP A 62 -8.36 -5.97 -7.81
CA ASP A 62 -8.07 -4.67 -8.43
C ASP A 62 -6.88 -3.97 -7.77
N LEU A 63 -6.73 -4.16 -6.45
CA LEU A 63 -5.62 -3.64 -5.65
C LEU A 63 -5.26 -4.65 -4.56
N VAL A 64 -3.99 -4.95 -4.41
CA VAL A 64 -3.42 -5.58 -3.21
C VAL A 64 -2.16 -4.86 -2.77
N GLY A 65 -2.02 -4.67 -1.47
CA GLY A 65 -0.86 -4.13 -0.79
C GLY A 65 -0.82 -4.66 0.65
N ALA A 66 0.12 -4.19 1.45
CA ALA A 66 0.18 -4.59 2.85
C ALA A 66 -1.07 -4.15 3.61
N PRO A 67 -1.63 -5.01 4.48
CA PRO A 67 -2.84 -4.68 5.22
C PRO A 67 -2.53 -3.78 6.43
N GLY A 68 -3.55 -3.01 6.85
CA GLY A 68 -3.60 -2.31 8.13
C GLY A 68 -4.38 -3.13 9.17
N PRO A 69 -3.80 -4.21 9.74
CA PRO A 69 -4.56 -5.09 10.61
C PRO A 69 -4.95 -4.41 11.91
N ASN A 70 -6.08 -4.81 12.47
CA ASN A 70 -6.53 -4.38 13.77
C ASN A 70 -6.41 -5.53 14.78
N ARG A 71 -6.20 -5.20 16.07
CA ARG A 71 -6.29 -6.20 17.13
C ARG A 71 -7.74 -6.67 17.26
N ASN A 72 -7.96 -7.98 17.47
CA ASN A 72 -9.29 -8.55 17.59
C ASN A 72 -10.20 -7.81 18.59
N MET A 73 -9.63 -7.30 19.70
CA MET A 73 -10.40 -6.53 20.67
C MET A 73 -11.14 -5.32 20.09
N TYR A 74 -10.62 -4.74 18.99
CA TYR A 74 -11.26 -3.60 18.32
C TYR A 74 -12.30 -3.98 17.26
N LEU A 75 -12.51 -5.28 17.03
CA LEU A 75 -13.54 -5.79 16.14
C LEU A 75 -14.85 -6.06 16.86
N HIS A 76 -14.84 -6.11 18.23
CA HIS A 76 -15.98 -6.46 19.06
C HIS A 76 -16.41 -5.32 19.99
N PHE A 77 -17.67 -5.41 20.47
CA PHE A 77 -18.19 -4.55 21.52
C PHE A 77 -17.39 -4.75 22.84
N PRO A 78 -17.09 -3.67 23.61
CA PRO A 78 -17.41 -2.24 23.37
C PRO A 78 -16.31 -1.48 22.59
N MET A 79 -15.16 -2.10 22.35
CA MET A 79 -14.00 -1.43 21.76
C MET A 79 -14.23 -0.95 20.32
N LYS A 80 -15.05 -1.65 19.55
CA LYS A 80 -15.45 -1.22 18.20
C LYS A 80 -16.17 0.13 18.23
N GLN A 81 -17.16 0.28 19.11
CA GLN A 81 -17.91 1.54 19.27
C GLN A 81 -17.03 2.67 19.80
N TYR A 82 -16.15 2.36 20.77
CA TYR A 82 -15.17 3.33 21.25
C TYR A 82 -14.27 3.85 20.13
N LEU A 83 -13.76 2.98 19.26
CA LEU A 83 -12.95 3.40 18.11
C LEU A 83 -13.76 4.23 17.11
N GLN A 84 -14.99 3.80 16.81
CA GLN A 84 -15.87 4.55 15.91
C GLN A 84 -16.16 5.96 16.45
N LEU A 85 -16.43 6.08 17.75
CA LEU A 85 -16.61 7.37 18.41
C LEU A 85 -15.34 8.21 18.38
N LYS A 86 -14.19 7.61 18.67
CA LYS A 86 -12.89 8.28 18.63
C LYS A 86 -12.55 8.80 17.23
N VAL A 87 -12.89 8.06 16.18
CA VAL A 87 -12.72 8.50 14.79
C VAL A 87 -13.64 9.68 14.46
N LYS A 88 -14.89 9.69 14.97
CA LYS A 88 -15.84 10.79 14.77
C LYS A 88 -15.45 12.07 15.51
N LEU A 89 -14.87 11.95 16.72
CA LEU A 89 -14.57 13.09 17.59
C LEU A 89 -13.22 13.74 17.33
N LYS A 90 -12.31 13.07 16.66
CA LYS A 90 -11.00 13.63 16.32
C LYS A 90 -10.96 14.06 14.86
N PRO A 91 -10.31 15.20 14.56
CA PRO A 91 -10.05 15.60 13.19
C PRO A 91 -9.39 14.45 12.41
N ALA A 92 -9.77 14.30 11.16
CA ALA A 92 -9.26 13.24 10.29
C ALA A 92 -7.72 13.17 10.29
N ASN A 93 -7.06 14.31 10.29
CA ASN A 93 -5.61 14.48 10.34
C ASN A 93 -4.91 13.94 11.61
N LYS A 94 -5.64 13.59 12.66
CA LYS A 94 -5.06 13.02 13.91
C LYS A 94 -5.36 11.54 14.10
N ASN A 95 -6.04 10.90 13.16
CA ASN A 95 -6.56 9.54 13.29
C ASN A 95 -6.15 8.57 12.19
N LEU A 96 -5.07 8.85 11.47
CA LEU A 96 -4.61 8.02 10.35
C LEU A 96 -4.60 6.52 10.68
N HIS A 97 -4.01 6.15 11.82
CA HIS A 97 -3.96 4.74 12.22
C HIS A 97 -5.33 4.10 12.37
N CYS A 98 -6.32 4.86 12.83
CA CYS A 98 -7.68 4.34 12.98
C CYS A 98 -8.39 4.23 11.64
N GLN A 99 -8.17 5.17 10.72
CA GLN A 99 -8.76 5.13 9.39
C GLN A 99 -8.25 3.95 8.57
N MET A 100 -6.97 3.61 8.70
CA MET A 100 -6.36 2.47 8.02
C MET A 100 -6.64 1.10 8.65
N PHE A 101 -7.35 1.06 9.80
CA PHE A 101 -7.73 -0.21 10.40
C PHE A 101 -8.72 -0.97 9.52
N GLY A 102 -8.35 -2.21 9.16
CA GLY A 102 -9.15 -3.03 8.28
C GLY A 102 -9.11 -2.59 6.81
N ARG A 103 -8.17 -1.73 6.44
CA ARG A 103 -7.95 -1.31 5.06
C ARG A 103 -6.69 -1.94 4.49
N ILE A 104 -6.64 -1.97 3.18
CA ILE A 104 -5.48 -2.40 2.41
C ILE A 104 -4.96 -1.18 1.71
N GLY A 105 -3.71 -0.86 1.95
CA GLY A 105 -3.06 0.30 1.35
C GLY A 105 -1.60 0.33 1.76
N ASN A 106 -0.75 0.33 0.77
CA ASN A 106 0.68 0.57 0.89
C ASN A 106 1.22 0.88 -0.50
N GLY A 107 1.75 2.09 -0.68
CA GLY A 107 2.29 2.52 -1.96
C GLY A 107 3.63 1.88 -2.32
N GLY A 108 4.37 1.33 -1.33
CA GLY A 108 5.73 0.85 -1.54
C GLY A 108 5.85 -0.57 -2.12
N PHE A 109 4.85 -1.41 -1.87
CA PHE A 109 4.72 -2.73 -2.51
C PHE A 109 3.24 -3.03 -2.73
N CYS A 110 2.77 -2.83 -3.96
CA CYS A 110 1.37 -3.09 -4.29
C CYS A 110 1.19 -3.45 -5.76
N LEU A 111 0.15 -4.25 -6.03
CA LEU A 111 -0.27 -4.66 -7.36
C LEU A 111 -1.58 -3.94 -7.69
N ARG A 112 -1.65 -3.29 -8.85
CA ARG A 112 -2.79 -2.49 -9.32
C ARG A 112 -3.20 -2.91 -10.73
N LYS A 113 -4.51 -2.94 -10.98
CA LYS A 113 -5.07 -3.20 -12.31
C LYS A 113 -4.95 -1.94 -13.18
N VAL A 114 -4.16 -1.98 -14.24
CA VAL A 114 -3.77 -0.80 -15.03
C VAL A 114 -4.97 -0.01 -15.54
N GLU A 115 -5.82 -0.64 -16.33
CA GLU A 115 -6.97 0.01 -16.96
C GLU A 115 -7.93 0.60 -15.93
N LEU A 116 -8.19 -0.13 -14.84
CA LEU A 116 -9.07 0.34 -13.78
C LEU A 116 -8.50 1.58 -13.09
N PHE A 117 -7.22 1.55 -12.70
CA PHE A 117 -6.60 2.67 -12.00
C PHE A 117 -6.48 3.91 -12.87
N LYS A 118 -6.22 3.75 -14.17
CA LYS A 118 -6.30 4.83 -15.13
C LYS A 118 -7.67 5.51 -15.12
N ASN A 119 -8.75 4.72 -15.19
CA ASN A 119 -10.11 5.23 -15.18
C ASN A 119 -10.51 5.85 -13.84
N LEU A 120 -10.02 5.30 -12.72
CA LEU A 120 -10.23 5.87 -11.38
C LEU A 120 -9.51 7.22 -11.20
N CYS A 121 -8.31 7.40 -11.75
CA CYS A 121 -7.64 8.71 -11.75
C CYS A 121 -8.48 9.79 -12.43
N ILE A 122 -9.13 9.46 -13.54
CA ILE A 122 -10.01 10.38 -14.26
C ILE A 122 -11.32 10.61 -13.46
N LYS A 123 -11.91 9.53 -12.95
CA LYS A 123 -13.19 9.59 -12.21
C LYS A 123 -13.09 10.42 -10.94
N TYR A 124 -11.99 10.31 -10.22
CA TYR A 124 -11.76 10.96 -8.92
C TYR A 124 -10.81 12.16 -9.01
N GLU A 125 -10.72 12.81 -10.16
CA GLU A 125 -9.78 13.90 -10.40
C GLU A 125 -9.88 15.02 -9.35
N GLN A 126 -11.09 15.41 -8.97
CA GLN A 126 -11.31 16.50 -7.99
C GLN A 126 -10.81 16.10 -6.58
N GLU A 127 -11.11 14.88 -6.14
CA GLU A 127 -10.65 14.36 -4.86
C GLU A 127 -9.14 14.16 -4.84
N ILE A 128 -8.56 13.72 -5.96
CA ILE A 128 -7.11 13.59 -6.13
C ILE A 128 -6.43 14.96 -6.02
N GLN A 129 -6.96 15.98 -6.70
CA GLN A 129 -6.43 17.35 -6.60
C GLN A 129 -6.49 17.87 -5.17
N LEU A 130 -7.60 17.62 -4.45
CA LEU A 130 -7.72 17.97 -3.03
C LEU A 130 -6.65 17.28 -2.19
N TYR A 131 -6.48 15.96 -2.34
CA TYR A 131 -5.46 15.20 -1.60
C TYR A 131 -4.04 15.71 -1.88
N ASN A 132 -3.70 15.93 -3.15
CA ASN A 132 -2.39 16.41 -3.56
C ASN A 132 -2.12 17.88 -3.15
N SER A 133 -3.16 18.67 -2.84
CA SER A 133 -3.01 20.03 -2.31
C SER A 133 -2.66 20.08 -0.83
N LEU A 134 -2.83 18.95 -0.10
CA LEU A 134 -2.61 18.86 1.34
C LEU A 134 -1.24 18.23 1.62
N GLU A 135 -0.40 18.95 2.37
CA GLU A 135 1.00 18.53 2.65
C GLU A 135 1.11 17.76 3.96
N ASP A 136 0.29 16.73 4.16
CA ASP A 136 0.39 15.89 5.33
C ASP A 136 0.36 14.40 5.00
N PRO A 137 0.93 13.52 5.85
CA PRO A 137 1.01 12.09 5.60
C PRO A 137 -0.35 11.37 5.50
N LEU A 138 -1.46 12.05 5.79
CA LEU A 138 -2.81 11.50 5.71
C LEU A 138 -3.38 11.56 4.30
N HIS A 139 -2.76 12.36 3.45
CA HIS A 139 -3.18 12.61 2.09
C HIS A 139 -2.21 12.00 1.06
N ASN A 140 -1.40 11.02 1.51
CA ASN A 140 -0.58 10.23 0.59
C ASN A 140 -1.48 9.36 -0.32
N GLU A 141 -0.96 9.03 -1.49
CA GLU A 141 -1.67 8.29 -2.53
C GLU A 141 -2.18 6.91 -2.07
N ASP A 142 -1.44 6.22 -1.21
CA ASP A 142 -1.84 4.92 -0.66
C ASP A 142 -3.04 5.04 0.29
N ILE A 143 -3.15 6.15 1.00
CA ILE A 143 -4.31 6.48 1.84
C ILE A 143 -5.51 6.82 0.98
N PHE A 144 -5.31 7.60 -0.10
CA PHE A 144 -6.36 7.90 -1.07
C PHE A 144 -6.98 6.61 -1.61
N TRP A 145 -6.18 5.72 -2.16
CA TRP A 145 -6.64 4.46 -2.73
C TRP A 145 -7.29 3.51 -1.72
N ALA A 146 -6.88 3.59 -0.46
CA ALA A 146 -7.46 2.78 0.61
C ALA A 146 -8.82 3.29 1.11
N LEU A 147 -9.13 4.58 0.97
CA LEU A 147 -10.26 5.22 1.63
C LEU A 147 -11.31 5.78 0.67
N VAL A 148 -10.91 6.32 -0.48
CA VAL A 148 -11.81 7.09 -1.36
C VAL A 148 -12.57 6.19 -2.35
N PRO A 149 -11.93 5.39 -3.22
CA PRO A 149 -12.67 4.50 -4.10
C PRO A 149 -13.33 3.37 -3.32
N THR A 150 -14.64 3.21 -3.47
CA THR A 150 -15.42 2.16 -2.79
C THR A 150 -15.71 0.95 -3.66
N GLU A 151 -15.47 1.05 -4.96
CA GLU A 151 -15.73 0.02 -5.96
C GLU A 151 -14.62 -1.00 -6.16
N LEU A 152 -13.46 -0.80 -5.53
CA LEU A 152 -12.31 -1.69 -5.69
C LEU A 152 -12.58 -3.09 -5.13
N LYS A 153 -12.31 -4.12 -5.93
CA LYS A 153 -12.25 -5.50 -5.48
C LYS A 153 -10.94 -5.74 -4.74
N LEU A 154 -11.01 -5.72 -3.41
CA LEU A 154 -9.88 -5.90 -2.52
C LEU A 154 -9.84 -7.31 -1.93
N PRO A 155 -8.66 -7.86 -1.57
CA PRO A 155 -8.57 -9.08 -0.79
C PRO A 155 -9.00 -8.83 0.67
N THR A 156 -9.21 -9.89 1.43
CA THR A 156 -9.36 -9.77 2.89
C THR A 156 -8.04 -9.39 3.56
N ILE A 157 -8.08 -8.96 4.81
CA ILE A 157 -6.86 -8.64 5.60
C ILE A 157 -5.94 -9.86 5.71
N GLU A 158 -6.52 -11.05 5.90
CA GLU A 158 -5.79 -12.31 6.00
C GLU A 158 -5.11 -12.66 4.67
N GLN A 159 -5.82 -12.49 3.57
CA GLN A 159 -5.25 -12.66 2.24
C GLN A 159 -4.12 -11.66 1.97
N ALA A 160 -4.37 -10.37 2.24
CA ALA A 160 -3.37 -9.32 2.03
C ALA A 160 -2.13 -9.49 2.92
N ALA A 161 -2.28 -10.11 4.10
CA ALA A 161 -1.14 -10.49 4.93
C ALA A 161 -0.24 -11.55 4.28
N ASN A 162 -0.76 -12.35 3.35
CA ASN A 162 0.06 -13.25 2.53
C ASN A 162 0.87 -12.51 1.45
N PHE A 163 0.37 -11.34 1.01
CA PHE A 163 1.02 -10.53 -0.01
C PHE A 163 2.20 -9.74 0.57
N ALA A 164 1.94 -8.89 1.60
CA ALA A 164 3.01 -8.06 2.13
C ALA A 164 2.81 -7.69 3.61
N PHE A 165 3.94 -7.46 4.32
CA PHE A 165 3.94 -6.78 5.62
C PHE A 165 4.60 -5.42 5.50
N ASP A 166 3.98 -4.40 6.13
CA ASP A 166 4.53 -3.05 6.29
C ASP A 166 4.54 -2.61 7.75
N ARG A 167 3.37 -2.61 8.38
CA ARG A 167 3.19 -2.16 9.77
C ARG A 167 2.68 -3.29 10.65
N LYS A 168 2.86 -3.17 11.98
CA LYS A 168 2.39 -4.17 12.98
C LYS A 168 2.82 -5.60 12.64
N LEU A 169 4.11 -5.77 12.37
CA LEU A 169 4.69 -6.99 11.81
C LEU A 169 4.33 -8.26 12.59
N GLU A 170 4.42 -8.25 13.92
CA GLU A 170 4.05 -9.41 14.75
C GLU A 170 2.55 -9.77 14.62
N LEU A 171 1.68 -8.76 14.47
CA LEU A 171 0.26 -9.01 14.28
C LEU A 171 -0.01 -9.56 12.86
N CYS A 172 0.62 -9.00 11.84
CA CYS A 172 0.55 -9.53 10.47
C CYS A 172 1.05 -10.97 10.42
N TYR A 173 2.18 -11.26 11.07
CA TYR A 173 2.76 -12.60 11.14
C TYR A 173 1.83 -13.61 11.82
N LYS A 174 1.17 -13.20 12.92
CA LYS A 174 0.15 -14.02 13.58
C LYS A 174 -1.08 -14.26 12.69
N ILE A 175 -1.59 -13.22 12.03
CA ILE A 175 -2.73 -13.31 11.10
C ILE A 175 -2.39 -14.23 9.93
N ASN A 176 -1.15 -14.20 9.46
CA ASN A 176 -0.65 -15.06 8.39
C ASN A 176 -0.20 -16.45 8.89
N ASN A 177 -0.72 -16.92 10.02
CA ASN A 177 -0.41 -18.24 10.59
C ASN A 177 1.09 -18.48 10.78
N TYR A 178 1.83 -17.46 11.22
CA TYR A 178 3.29 -17.47 11.43
C TYR A 178 4.07 -17.88 10.17
N THR A 179 3.55 -17.54 9.00
CA THR A 179 4.24 -17.68 7.71
C THR A 179 4.68 -16.32 7.18
N LEU A 180 5.77 -16.31 6.40
CA LEU A 180 6.25 -15.08 5.78
C LEU A 180 5.34 -14.66 4.62
N PRO A 181 5.17 -13.36 4.36
CA PRO A 181 4.46 -12.85 3.20
C PRO A 181 5.26 -13.08 1.91
N MET A 182 4.70 -12.73 0.76
CA MET A 182 5.47 -12.64 -0.49
C MET A 182 6.56 -11.58 -0.37
N ALA A 183 6.29 -10.43 0.28
CA ALA A 183 7.26 -9.36 0.42
C ALA A 183 7.16 -8.59 1.75
N ALA A 184 8.27 -7.94 2.12
CA ALA A 184 8.38 -7.01 3.24
C ALA A 184 8.72 -5.61 2.72
N HIS A 185 7.87 -4.62 3.00
CA HIS A 185 8.17 -3.22 2.68
C HIS A 185 8.80 -2.50 3.87
N GLY A 186 9.81 -1.68 3.59
CA GLY A 186 10.53 -0.93 4.62
C GLY A 186 11.24 -1.84 5.63
N TYR A 187 11.77 -2.98 5.18
CA TYR A 187 12.38 -3.98 6.04
C TYR A 187 13.61 -3.46 6.79
N ASP A 188 14.33 -2.53 6.20
CA ASP A 188 15.57 -1.94 6.72
C ASP A 188 15.36 -0.77 7.69
N ARG A 189 14.11 -0.31 7.88
CA ARG A 189 13.78 0.79 8.80
C ARG A 189 14.11 0.40 10.24
N LYS A 190 14.76 1.31 11.00
CA LYS A 190 15.31 1.08 12.35
C LYS A 190 14.39 0.28 13.26
N HIS A 191 13.11 0.65 13.33
CA HIS A 191 12.11 0.02 14.21
C HIS A 191 11.56 -1.32 13.70
N ARG A 192 11.91 -1.74 12.47
CA ARG A 192 11.49 -3.00 11.84
C ARG A 192 12.59 -4.03 11.76
N LYS A 193 13.86 -3.59 11.85
CA LYS A 193 15.03 -4.46 11.77
C LYS A 193 15.01 -5.59 12.78
N GLN A 194 14.56 -5.33 14.01
CA GLN A 194 14.47 -6.36 15.05
C GLN A 194 13.58 -7.53 14.64
N PHE A 195 12.45 -7.24 13.99
CA PHE A 195 11.57 -8.29 13.48
C PHE A 195 12.20 -9.00 12.28
N TRP A 196 12.63 -8.25 11.27
CA TRP A 196 13.10 -8.80 10.02
C TRP A 196 14.45 -9.50 10.09
N SER A 197 15.32 -9.14 11.04
CA SER A 197 16.62 -9.84 11.25
C SER A 197 16.47 -11.31 11.65
N ARG A 198 15.27 -11.75 11.99
CA ARG A 198 14.96 -13.17 12.21
C ARG A 198 14.89 -13.98 10.90
N PHE A 199 14.67 -13.32 9.75
CA PHE A 199 14.32 -13.95 8.48
C PHE A 199 15.16 -13.45 7.29
N ILE A 200 15.74 -12.26 7.39
CA ILE A 200 16.52 -11.62 6.34
C ILE A 200 18.00 -11.63 6.75
N PRO A 201 18.92 -12.02 5.84
CA PRO A 201 20.36 -12.03 6.13
C PRO A 201 20.88 -10.65 6.59
N LYS A 202 21.84 -10.65 7.52
CA LYS A 202 22.38 -9.40 8.10
C LYS A 202 23.01 -8.49 7.05
N GLU A 203 23.55 -9.05 6.00
CA GLU A 203 24.18 -8.36 4.89
C GLU A 203 23.19 -7.42 4.17
N ALA A 204 21.92 -7.80 4.07
CA ALA A 204 20.87 -7.01 3.45
C ALA A 204 20.55 -5.69 4.21
N PHE A 205 20.95 -5.57 5.46
CA PHE A 205 20.75 -4.36 6.27
C PHE A 205 21.96 -3.41 6.26
N LYS A 206 23.03 -3.77 5.59
CA LYS A 206 24.16 -2.87 5.35
C LYS A 206 23.76 -1.97 4.19
N LYS A 207 23.58 -0.68 4.45
CA LYS A 207 23.40 0.29 3.35
C LYS A 207 24.65 0.24 2.47
N GLN A 208 24.42 0.07 1.16
CA GLN A 208 25.42 0.40 0.15
C GLN A 208 25.70 1.90 0.17
#